data_270ce9a7dc7ded28f068e43aa1b31d3d
#
_entry.id   270ce9a7dc7ded28f068e43aa1b31d3d
#
_cell.length_a   1.000
_cell.length_b   1.000
_cell.length_c   1.000
_cell.angle_alpha   90.00
_cell.angle_beta   90.00
_cell.angle_gamma   90.00
#
_symmetry.space_group_name_H-M   'P 1'
#
loop_
_entity.id
_entity.type
_entity.pdbx_description
1 polymer ?
#
loop_
_entity_poly.entity_id
_entity_poly.type
_entity_poly.pdbx_seq_one_letter_code
_entity_poly.pdbx_strand_id
1 'polypeptide(L)'
;MNSKISNPKVEVSKGIGFNDKDYITWLLNILKEMEKNYVIMMSEASNEKLYDKYMECFIEMAVLQREVYEEMFRHGWYQVEVMKEEKIQEKKVMLERMYNELEIAQD
;
A
#
# COMPACT_ATOMS: atom_id res chain seq x y z
N MET A 1 18.83 16.42 8.72
CA MET A 1 17.58 16.17 9.46
C MET A 1 17.01 14.82 9.03
N ASN A 2 16.67 13.97 9.97
CA ASN A 2 16.11 12.64 9.67
C ASN A 2 14.61 12.78 9.35
N SER A 3 14.23 12.42 8.11
CA SER A 3 12.85 12.48 7.63
C SER A 3 12.05 11.22 7.92
N LYS A 4 12.68 10.21 8.51
CA LYS A 4 12.04 8.93 8.80
C LYS A 4 11.42 8.91 10.18
N ILE A 5 10.22 8.36 10.26
CA ILE A 5 9.49 8.17 11.52
C ILE A 5 9.30 6.69 11.73
N SER A 6 9.69 6.21 12.91
CA SER A 6 9.48 4.82 13.30
C SER A 6 9.39 4.71 14.81
N ASN A 7 8.73 3.64 15.29
CA ASN A 7 8.77 3.26 16.70
C ASN A 7 10.07 2.51 17.02
N PRO A 8 10.43 2.39 18.31
CA PRO A 8 11.56 1.53 18.68
C PRO A 8 11.35 0.12 18.12
N LYS A 9 12.41 -0.42 17.54
CA LYS A 9 12.37 -1.73 16.92
C LYS A 9 12.29 -2.84 17.97
N VAL A 10 11.28 -3.67 17.88
CA VAL A 10 11.16 -4.87 18.71
C VAL A 10 12.12 -5.92 18.17
N GLU A 11 12.99 -6.44 19.05
CA GLU A 11 13.94 -7.47 18.65
C GLU A 11 13.23 -8.79 18.37
N VAL A 12 13.66 -9.48 17.33
CA VAL A 12 13.12 -10.77 16.92
C VAL A 12 14.25 -11.80 16.88
N SER A 13 13.87 -13.07 16.98
CA SER A 13 14.84 -14.18 16.90
C SER A 13 15.60 -14.15 15.58
N LYS A 14 16.91 -14.35 15.66
CA LYS A 14 17.78 -14.47 14.50
C LYS A 14 18.05 -15.94 14.23
N GLY A 15 18.05 -16.32 12.94
CA GLY A 15 18.31 -17.71 12.58
C GLY A 15 17.86 -18.02 11.16
N ILE A 16 17.89 -19.28 10.81
CA ILE A 16 17.56 -19.77 9.46
C ILE A 16 16.04 -19.79 9.22
N GLY A 17 15.25 -19.94 10.30
CA GLY A 17 13.79 -19.98 10.20
C GLY A 17 13.16 -18.60 10.15
N PHE A 18 11.88 -18.56 9.75
CA PHE A 18 11.10 -17.33 9.79
C PHE A 18 10.85 -16.89 11.23
N ASN A 19 11.02 -15.60 11.49
CA ASN A 19 10.62 -14.98 12.74
C ASN A 19 9.31 -14.21 12.56
N ASP A 20 8.80 -13.59 13.63
CA ASP A 20 7.53 -12.87 13.60
C ASP A 20 7.55 -11.73 12.59
N LYS A 21 8.67 -11.03 12.45
CA LYS A 21 8.82 -9.96 11.46
C LYS A 21 8.72 -10.51 10.04
N ASP A 22 9.32 -11.65 9.78
CA ASP A 22 9.26 -12.27 8.45
C ASP A 22 7.84 -12.68 8.08
N TYR A 23 7.11 -13.30 9.01
CA TYR A 23 5.73 -13.72 8.79
C TYR A 23 4.81 -12.54 8.51
N ILE A 24 4.91 -11.47 9.29
CA ILE A 24 4.02 -10.31 9.12
C ILE A 24 4.37 -9.54 7.85
N THR A 25 5.65 -9.47 7.48
CA THR A 25 6.09 -8.87 6.21
C THR A 25 5.54 -9.65 5.02
N TRP A 26 5.60 -10.98 5.09
CA TRP A 26 5.04 -11.87 4.08
C TRP A 26 3.53 -11.66 3.94
N LEU A 27 2.82 -11.62 5.06
CA LEU A 27 1.37 -11.36 5.07
C LEU A 27 1.04 -10.02 4.43
N LEU A 28 1.77 -8.96 4.76
CA LEU A 28 1.56 -7.64 4.16
C LEU A 28 1.70 -7.68 2.64
N ASN A 29 2.72 -8.37 2.14
CA ASN A 29 2.98 -8.49 0.70
C ASN A 29 1.88 -9.30 0.00
N ILE A 30 1.39 -10.37 0.63
CA ILE A 30 0.27 -11.16 0.11
C ILE A 30 -0.99 -10.30 0.00
N LEU A 31 -1.30 -9.54 1.03
CA LEU A 31 -2.48 -8.67 1.04
C LEU A 31 -2.41 -7.61 -0.07
N LYS A 32 -1.24 -7.02 -0.29
CA LYS A 32 -1.03 -6.07 -1.38
C LYS A 32 -1.26 -6.71 -2.75
N GLU A 33 -0.78 -7.93 -2.96
CA GLU A 33 -0.99 -8.65 -4.22
C GLU A 33 -2.46 -9.03 -4.42
N MET A 34 -3.14 -9.46 -3.37
CA MET A 34 -4.58 -9.77 -3.44
C MET A 34 -5.40 -8.54 -3.81
N GLU A 35 -5.08 -7.38 -3.23
CA GLU A 35 -5.75 -6.12 -3.58
C GLU A 35 -5.60 -5.77 -5.05
N LYS A 36 -4.41 -5.93 -5.62
CA LYS A 36 -4.17 -5.71 -7.05
C LYS A 36 -4.99 -6.65 -7.90
N ASN A 37 -5.07 -7.92 -7.51
CA ASN A 37 -5.85 -8.93 -8.23
C ASN A 37 -7.34 -8.58 -8.20
N TYR A 38 -7.88 -8.12 -7.08
CA TYR A 38 -9.28 -7.70 -7.01
C TYR A 38 -9.57 -6.48 -7.88
N VAL A 39 -8.64 -5.54 -7.99
CA VAL A 39 -8.80 -4.39 -8.89
C VAL A 39 -8.92 -4.86 -10.34
N ILE A 40 -8.08 -5.80 -10.76
CA ILE A 40 -8.15 -6.39 -12.11
C ILE A 40 -9.49 -7.11 -12.31
N MET A 41 -9.90 -7.93 -11.34
CA MET A 41 -11.15 -8.66 -11.40
C MET A 41 -12.36 -7.72 -11.50
N MET A 42 -12.34 -6.61 -10.75
CA MET A 42 -13.40 -5.59 -10.84
C MET A 42 -13.47 -4.97 -12.22
N SER A 43 -12.32 -4.66 -12.83
CA SER A 43 -12.27 -4.05 -14.15
C SER A 43 -12.80 -4.97 -15.25
N GLU A 44 -12.77 -6.29 -15.02
CA GLU A 44 -13.20 -7.31 -15.96
C GLU A 44 -14.57 -7.89 -15.62
N ALA A 45 -15.22 -7.43 -14.55
CA ALA A 45 -16.51 -7.97 -14.11
C ALA A 45 -17.60 -7.75 -15.15
N SER A 46 -18.29 -8.83 -15.52
CA SER A 46 -19.28 -8.82 -16.59
C SER A 46 -20.64 -8.25 -16.19
N ASN A 47 -20.90 -8.11 -14.89
CA ASN A 47 -22.14 -7.54 -14.37
C ASN A 47 -21.89 -6.80 -13.05
N GLU A 48 -22.86 -5.95 -12.71
CA GLU A 48 -22.78 -5.10 -11.54
C GLU A 48 -22.74 -5.87 -10.22
N LYS A 49 -23.49 -6.96 -10.12
CA LYS A 49 -23.55 -7.79 -8.93
C LYS A 49 -22.19 -8.41 -8.61
N LEU A 50 -21.50 -8.89 -9.63
CA LEU A 50 -20.15 -9.45 -9.50
C LEU A 50 -19.15 -8.37 -9.14
N TYR A 51 -19.26 -7.20 -9.77
CA TYR A 51 -18.44 -6.04 -9.46
C TYR A 51 -18.56 -5.65 -7.98
N ASP A 52 -19.79 -5.57 -7.47
CA ASP A 52 -20.06 -5.22 -6.07
C ASP A 52 -19.44 -6.23 -5.10
N LYS A 53 -19.48 -7.51 -5.43
CA LYS A 53 -18.87 -8.56 -4.61
C LYS A 53 -17.35 -8.42 -4.58
N TYR A 54 -16.73 -8.16 -5.71
CA TYR A 54 -15.28 -7.92 -5.75
C TYR A 54 -14.90 -6.66 -4.97
N MET A 55 -15.73 -5.63 -5.03
CA MET A 55 -15.50 -4.40 -4.27
C MET A 55 -15.55 -4.66 -2.77
N GLU A 56 -16.53 -5.44 -2.29
CA GLU A 56 -16.59 -5.84 -0.87
C GLU A 56 -15.32 -6.55 -0.43
N CYS A 57 -14.87 -7.53 -1.21
CA CYS A 57 -13.64 -8.27 -0.90
C CYS A 57 -12.42 -7.37 -0.90
N PHE A 58 -12.33 -6.46 -1.87
CA PHE A 58 -11.23 -5.49 -1.94
C PHE A 58 -11.18 -4.63 -0.68
N ILE A 59 -12.31 -4.11 -0.24
CA ILE A 59 -12.40 -3.26 0.95
C ILE A 59 -11.96 -4.04 2.20
N GLU A 60 -12.41 -5.29 2.35
CA GLU A 60 -12.00 -6.15 3.47
C GLU A 60 -10.48 -6.37 3.48
N MET A 61 -9.88 -6.61 2.32
CA MET A 61 -8.42 -6.79 2.20
C MET A 61 -7.68 -5.49 2.53
N ALA A 62 -8.21 -4.35 2.09
CA ALA A 62 -7.61 -3.05 2.36
C ALA A 62 -7.64 -2.71 3.86
N VAL A 63 -8.74 -3.01 4.55
CA VAL A 63 -8.85 -2.83 6.00
C VAL A 63 -7.85 -3.73 6.73
N LEU A 64 -7.76 -5.00 6.34
CA LEU A 64 -6.82 -5.93 6.94
C LEU A 64 -5.37 -5.50 6.69
N GLN A 65 -5.04 -5.05 5.49
CA GLN A 65 -3.71 -4.54 5.19
C GLN A 65 -3.36 -3.36 6.09
N ARG A 66 -4.30 -2.47 6.32
CA ARG A 66 -4.08 -1.32 7.20
C ARG A 66 -3.79 -1.76 8.64
N GLU A 67 -4.51 -2.74 9.14
CA GLU A 67 -4.26 -3.30 10.47
C GLU A 67 -2.88 -3.94 10.58
N VAL A 68 -2.48 -4.71 9.58
CA VAL A 68 -1.15 -5.33 9.54
C VAL A 68 -0.06 -4.28 9.49
N TYR A 69 -0.23 -3.26 8.65
CA TYR A 69 0.70 -2.14 8.55
C TYR A 69 0.88 -1.43 9.91
N GLU A 70 -0.24 -1.13 10.58
CA GLU A 70 -0.21 -0.46 11.89
C GLU A 70 0.51 -1.30 12.94
N GLU A 71 0.30 -2.61 12.92
CA GLU A 71 0.98 -3.53 13.82
C GLU A 71 2.49 -3.54 13.55
N MET A 72 2.92 -3.59 12.31
CA MET A 72 4.33 -3.51 11.94
C MET A 72 4.95 -2.18 12.36
N PHE A 73 4.22 -1.10 12.19
CA PHE A 73 4.69 0.23 12.59
C PHE A 73 4.88 0.30 14.11
N ARG A 74 3.93 -0.25 14.89
CA ARG A 74 4.04 -0.30 16.36
C ARG A 74 5.27 -1.07 16.83
N HIS A 75 5.67 -2.11 16.10
CA HIS A 75 6.84 -2.92 16.42
C HIS A 75 8.16 -2.34 15.89
N GLY A 76 8.12 -1.21 15.22
CA GLY A 76 9.30 -0.60 14.60
C GLY A 76 9.82 -1.35 13.39
N TRP A 77 8.98 -2.20 12.78
CA TRP A 77 9.34 -2.99 11.60
C TRP A 77 8.96 -2.32 10.28
N TYR A 78 8.36 -1.15 10.33
CA TYR A 78 7.99 -0.36 9.17
C TYR A 78 8.26 1.11 9.47
N GLN A 79 9.01 1.75 8.59
CA GLN A 79 9.33 3.16 8.72
C GLN A 79 8.49 3.99 7.76
N VAL A 80 8.04 5.13 8.26
CA VAL A 80 7.34 6.10 7.44
C VAL A 80 8.29 7.28 7.22
N GLU A 81 8.40 7.72 5.97
CA GLU A 81 9.21 8.88 5.63
C GLU A 81 8.34 10.11 5.53
N VAL A 82 8.73 11.16 6.28
CA VAL A 82 8.04 12.46 6.20
C VAL A 82 8.45 13.14 4.91
N MET A 83 7.48 13.39 4.05
CA MET A 83 7.73 14.08 2.80
C MET A 83 7.73 15.59 3.03
N LYS A 84 8.80 16.26 2.62
CA LYS A 84 8.90 17.72 2.69
C LYS A 84 7.86 18.35 1.77
N GLU A 85 7.32 19.49 2.18
CA GLU A 85 6.31 20.21 1.41
C GLU A 85 6.78 20.51 -0.02
N GLU A 86 8.06 20.85 -0.20
CA GLU A 86 8.66 21.09 -1.52
C GLU A 86 8.52 19.88 -2.43
N LYS A 87 8.78 18.66 -1.91
CA LYS A 87 8.65 17.42 -2.69
C LYS A 87 7.19 17.11 -3.03
N ILE A 88 6.28 17.42 -2.12
CA ILE A 88 4.85 17.26 -2.37
C ILE A 88 4.43 18.15 -3.53
N GLN A 89 4.86 19.40 -3.53
CA GLN A 89 4.58 20.37 -4.60
C GLN A 89 5.19 19.92 -5.93
N GLU A 90 6.42 19.44 -5.93
CA GLU A 90 7.08 18.91 -7.13
C GLU A 90 6.28 17.75 -7.75
N LYS A 91 5.84 16.80 -6.93
CA LYS A 91 5.03 15.67 -7.39
C LYS A 91 3.67 16.11 -7.91
N LYS A 92 3.05 17.08 -7.25
CA LYS A 92 1.78 17.64 -7.68
C LYS A 92 1.90 18.28 -9.06
N VAL A 93 2.91 19.12 -9.27
CA VAL A 93 3.17 19.77 -10.57
C VAL A 93 3.42 18.73 -11.66
N MET A 94 4.22 17.70 -11.35
CA MET A 94 4.48 16.63 -12.31
C MET A 94 3.21 15.88 -12.71
N LEU A 95 2.35 15.56 -11.74
CA LEU A 95 1.09 14.86 -12.02
C LEU A 95 0.14 15.73 -12.84
N GLU A 96 0.05 17.03 -12.55
CA GLU A 96 -0.75 17.98 -13.33
C GLU A 96 -0.27 18.06 -14.77
N ARG A 97 1.05 18.10 -14.99
CA ARG A 97 1.65 18.10 -16.33
C ARG A 97 1.28 16.82 -17.08
N MET A 98 1.42 15.66 -16.44
CA MET A 98 1.07 14.38 -17.06
C MET A 98 -0.41 14.33 -17.44
N TYR A 99 -1.28 14.84 -16.58
CA TYR A 99 -2.71 14.93 -16.87
C TYR A 99 -3.00 15.81 -18.08
N ASN A 100 -2.39 16.98 -18.15
CA ASN A 100 -2.54 17.90 -19.27
C ASN A 100 -2.05 17.29 -20.58
N GLU A 101 -0.93 16.55 -20.55
CA GLU A 101 -0.42 15.86 -21.73
C GLU A 101 -1.40 14.80 -22.23
N LEU A 102 -2.06 14.09 -21.32
CA LEU A 102 -3.09 13.11 -21.68
C LEU A 102 -4.32 13.76 -22.31
N GLU A 103 -4.75 14.91 -21.83
CA GLU A 103 -5.86 15.66 -22.43
C GLU A 103 -5.55 16.11 -23.85
N ILE A 104 -4.34 16.62 -24.09
CA ILE A 104 -3.89 17.03 -25.43
C ILE A 104 -3.86 15.83 -26.37
N ALA A 105 -3.42 14.68 -25.90
CA ALA A 105 -3.34 13.46 -26.71
C ALA A 105 -4.73 12.92 -27.12
N GLN A 106 -5.80 13.28 -26.43
CA GLN A 106 -7.16 12.84 -26.72
C GLN A 106 -7.88 13.72 -27.74
N ASP A 107 -7.37 14.88 -28.00
CA ASP A 107 -7.89 15.80 -29.03
C ASP A 107 -7.30 15.39 -30.41
#